data_fb53920791a356c6eca407a440efc88a
#
_entry.id   fb53920791a356c6eca407a440efc88a
#
_cell.length_a   1.000
_cell.length_b   1.000
_cell.length_c   1.000
_cell.angle_alpha   90.00
_cell.angle_beta   90.00
_cell.angle_gamma   90.00
#
_symmetry.space_group_name_H-M   'P 1'
#
loop_
_entity.id
_entity.type
_entity.pdbx_description
1 polymer ?
#
loop_
_entity_poly.entity_id
_entity_poly.type
_entity_poly.pdbx_seq_one_letter_code
_entity_poly.pdbx_strand_id
1 'polypeptide(L)'
;MLARMFFLVMFNTMSLNRDTVSSEQLGHLGLVAATIRELGIIEKIDARLDLNERKGGLVTYGRRVAAMVLNGLGFMNSRLSMTTHFFQDKPVAQLLGAEVAAEHLNDDCLGRCLDKIAAYGVTKLYSEVAFEIAREKGILGQRLHLDSTSFVLHGRYDVDVPEDAPTPTYGYSKANRPDLKQVMLSLTQGGVANIPLWMEALDGNSSDKAIFNATVKKVQEFTKRLHAAPDGLCFVVDAAFYVPEKLAELNDVHWITRVPAQLNEARAWLKKPIDELTWQTFDENYRAAAQEVTIYGIKQRWLLIESKHALTRELQTFQRRLDRKSTELDKTLWHLGNQEFKCPSDAEKSMKPLLKSLKYHRIHHQIIPIERYTEKGRPKPGAEKEVVGYKIEATFSSCLEKIKQEKRSLGRFILATNQFDESQLDNHSVLTQYKEQSCVESGFKFIKNNAFELDSFYLKTPARIGALMMIMTLCLMVYNFAQYNMRKCMEEQGDVLPNQVGKPIKNPTMKWIAELMNMIAVVTIISDDKRHRIVTNVKKVHQRIIVYFGKHALDIYGLPPDLERVDINFSNYKNILHWCER
;
A
#
# COMPACT_ATOMS: atom_id res chain seq x y z
N MET A 1 -23.80 -46.61 10.11
CA MET A 1 -24.60 -47.20 9.03
C MET A 1 -26.09 -46.79 9.16
N LEU A 2 -26.70 -46.85 10.32
CA LEU A 2 -28.10 -46.45 10.55
C LEU A 2 -28.42 -44.99 10.23
N ALA A 3 -27.57 -44.02 10.55
CA ALA A 3 -27.79 -42.60 10.25
C ALA A 3 -27.75 -42.29 8.74
N ARG A 4 -27.00 -43.05 7.92
CA ARG A 4 -27.01 -42.94 6.45
C ARG A 4 -28.28 -43.55 5.83
N MET A 5 -28.82 -44.57 6.44
CA MET A 5 -30.06 -45.21 5.99
C MET A 5 -31.28 -44.34 6.33
N PHE A 6 -31.30 -43.67 7.47
CA PHE A 6 -32.36 -42.71 7.83
C PHE A 6 -32.40 -41.48 6.91
N PHE A 7 -31.24 -40.99 6.50
CA PHE A 7 -31.15 -39.88 5.53
C PHE A 7 -31.61 -40.31 4.11
N LEU A 8 -31.31 -41.54 3.66
CA LEU A 8 -31.76 -42.05 2.35
C LEU A 8 -33.27 -42.37 2.32
N VAL A 9 -33.84 -42.82 3.42
CA VAL A 9 -35.26 -43.13 3.49
C VAL A 9 -36.13 -41.85 3.56
N MET A 10 -35.68 -40.77 4.21
CA MET A 10 -36.38 -39.50 4.18
C MET A 10 -36.38 -38.83 2.80
N PHE A 11 -35.32 -39.00 2.02
CA PHE A 11 -35.22 -38.41 0.67
C PHE A 11 -36.07 -39.16 -0.40
N ASN A 12 -36.43 -40.41 -0.17
CA ASN A 12 -37.21 -41.20 -1.16
C ASN A 12 -38.70 -40.99 -1.10
N THR A 13 -39.25 -40.27 -0.12
CA THR A 13 -40.70 -40.03 0.02
C THR A 13 -41.14 -38.55 -0.11
N MET A 14 -40.18 -37.62 -0.22
CA MET A 14 -40.50 -36.23 -0.52
C MET A 14 -40.10 -35.91 -1.96
N SER A 15 -41.10 -35.58 -2.79
CA SER A 15 -40.84 -34.76 -3.98
C SER A 15 -40.40 -33.38 -3.48
N LEU A 16 -39.11 -33.20 -3.24
CA LEU A 16 -38.56 -31.88 -2.90
C LEU A 16 -38.88 -30.92 -4.04
N ASN A 17 -39.90 -30.11 -3.84
CA ASN A 17 -40.18 -29.00 -4.72
C ASN A 17 -38.95 -28.08 -4.67
N ARG A 18 -38.46 -27.60 -5.81
CA ARG A 18 -37.26 -26.73 -5.87
C ARG A 18 -37.37 -25.50 -4.97
N ASP A 19 -38.59 -25.07 -4.67
CA ASP A 19 -38.91 -23.92 -3.82
C ASP A 19 -38.72 -24.19 -2.31
N THR A 20 -38.45 -25.44 -1.90
CA THR A 20 -38.29 -25.84 -0.49
C THR A 20 -36.85 -25.92 -0.02
N VAL A 21 -35.88 -25.80 -0.93
CA VAL A 21 -34.44 -25.86 -0.62
C VAL A 21 -33.72 -24.69 -1.30
N SER A 22 -33.06 -23.86 -0.53
CA SER A 22 -32.19 -22.81 -1.03
C SER A 22 -30.79 -22.95 -0.47
N SER A 23 -29.80 -22.50 -1.23
CA SER A 23 -28.39 -22.49 -0.82
C SER A 23 -27.80 -21.10 -1.01
N GLU A 24 -27.18 -20.58 0.04
CA GLU A 24 -26.56 -19.26 0.09
C GLU A 24 -25.07 -19.42 0.41
N GLN A 25 -24.22 -18.69 -0.31
CA GLN A 25 -22.77 -18.75 -0.14
C GLN A 25 -22.32 -17.93 1.06
N LEU A 26 -21.87 -18.56 2.13
CA LEU A 26 -21.31 -17.90 3.31
C LEU A 26 -19.81 -17.61 3.13
N GLY A 27 -19.05 -18.60 2.68
CA GLY A 27 -17.62 -18.49 2.43
C GLY A 27 -16.86 -17.86 3.61
N HIS A 28 -15.93 -16.98 3.30
CA HIS A 28 -15.16 -16.19 4.28
C HIS A 28 -15.91 -14.95 4.82
N LEU A 29 -17.04 -14.58 4.22
CA LEU A 29 -17.80 -13.40 4.65
C LEU A 29 -18.28 -13.52 6.11
N GLY A 30 -18.50 -14.73 6.58
CA GLY A 30 -18.79 -14.97 8.00
C GLY A 30 -17.64 -14.54 8.92
N LEU A 31 -16.38 -14.72 8.53
CA LEU A 31 -15.21 -14.24 9.29
C LEU A 31 -15.12 -12.71 9.27
N VAL A 32 -15.41 -12.10 8.12
CA VAL A 32 -15.46 -10.62 7.99
C VAL A 32 -16.56 -10.05 8.87
N ALA A 33 -17.78 -10.62 8.83
CA ALA A 33 -18.89 -10.20 9.68
C ALA A 33 -18.59 -10.38 11.17
N ALA A 34 -17.94 -11.49 11.54
CA ALA A 34 -17.48 -11.73 12.91
C ALA A 34 -16.49 -10.64 13.35
N THR A 35 -15.54 -10.28 12.50
CA THR A 35 -14.56 -9.21 12.78
C THR A 35 -15.24 -7.85 12.92
N ILE A 36 -16.22 -7.52 12.06
CA ILE A 36 -17.00 -6.27 12.16
C ILE A 36 -17.72 -6.20 13.51
N ARG A 37 -18.34 -7.32 13.96
CA ARG A 37 -19.00 -7.42 15.28
C ARG A 37 -18.00 -7.31 16.43
N GLU A 38 -16.86 -7.99 16.32
CA GLU A 38 -15.78 -7.93 17.31
C GLU A 38 -15.22 -6.51 17.50
N LEU A 39 -15.15 -5.72 16.44
CA LEU A 39 -14.73 -4.32 16.46
C LEU A 39 -15.85 -3.36 16.89
N GLY A 40 -17.11 -3.82 16.94
CA GLY A 40 -18.28 -3.00 17.27
C GLY A 40 -18.53 -1.88 16.25
N ILE A 41 -18.20 -2.10 14.96
CA ILE A 41 -18.28 -1.06 13.92
C ILE A 41 -19.71 -0.57 13.72
N ILE A 42 -20.69 -1.48 13.72
CA ILE A 42 -22.10 -1.16 13.52
C ILE A 42 -22.56 -0.20 14.61
N GLU A 43 -22.35 -0.57 15.87
CA GLU A 43 -22.80 0.17 17.05
C GLU A 43 -22.11 1.55 17.12
N LYS A 44 -20.81 1.60 16.84
CA LYS A 44 -20.03 2.84 16.87
C LYS A 44 -20.44 3.84 15.78
N ILE A 45 -20.81 3.35 14.60
CA ILE A 45 -21.35 4.19 13.51
C ILE A 45 -22.77 4.64 13.86
N ASP A 46 -23.62 3.75 14.34
CA ASP A 46 -25.01 4.07 14.68
C ASP A 46 -25.10 5.08 15.83
N ALA A 47 -24.18 5.02 16.79
CA ALA A 47 -24.10 6.00 17.89
C ALA A 47 -23.76 7.43 17.40
N ARG A 48 -23.17 7.57 16.22
CA ARG A 48 -22.76 8.86 15.64
C ARG A 48 -23.68 9.35 14.53
N LEU A 49 -24.30 8.43 13.81
CA LEU A 49 -25.16 8.73 12.67
C LEU A 49 -26.62 8.36 13.01
N ASP A 50 -27.37 9.31 13.57
CA ASP A 50 -28.77 9.08 13.93
C ASP A 50 -29.62 8.64 12.74
N LEU A 51 -30.26 7.51 12.89
CA LEU A 51 -31.31 7.09 11.99
C LEU A 51 -32.57 7.90 12.31
N ASN A 52 -33.06 8.66 11.35
CA ASN A 52 -34.33 9.37 11.52
C ASN A 52 -35.48 8.35 11.35
N GLU A 53 -35.90 7.73 12.46
CA GLU A 53 -36.91 6.65 12.49
C GLU A 53 -38.24 7.06 11.85
N ARG A 54 -38.57 8.36 11.85
CA ARG A 54 -39.82 8.89 11.23
C ARG A 54 -39.94 8.63 9.72
N LYS A 55 -38.85 8.19 9.06
CA LYS A 55 -38.83 7.86 7.62
C LYS A 55 -38.74 6.36 7.33
N GLY A 56 -39.00 5.48 8.31
CA GLY A 56 -39.13 4.04 8.10
C GLY A 56 -37.83 3.36 7.65
N GLY A 57 -36.67 3.76 8.17
CA GLY A 57 -35.39 3.16 7.82
C GLY A 57 -35.24 1.75 8.41
N LEU A 58 -35.46 0.71 7.58
CA LEU A 58 -35.32 -0.70 7.97
C LEU A 58 -33.87 -1.10 8.28
N VAL A 59 -32.85 -0.38 7.72
CA VAL A 59 -31.43 -0.71 7.86
C VAL A 59 -30.69 0.49 8.46
N THR A 60 -30.05 0.32 9.59
CA THR A 60 -29.25 1.36 10.25
C THR A 60 -28.04 1.78 9.42
N TYR A 61 -27.45 2.95 9.70
CA TYR A 61 -26.24 3.41 8.99
C TYR A 61 -25.06 2.49 9.23
N GLY A 62 -24.87 1.97 10.45
CA GLY A 62 -23.83 1.00 10.76
C GLY A 62 -23.97 -0.29 9.97
N ARG A 63 -25.20 -0.81 9.81
CA ARG A 63 -25.46 -2.00 8.96
C ARG A 63 -25.21 -1.71 7.48
N ARG A 64 -25.50 -0.50 6.98
CA ARG A 64 -25.16 -0.10 5.59
C ARG A 64 -23.67 -0.02 5.39
N VAL A 65 -22.92 0.55 6.35
CA VAL A 65 -21.46 0.57 6.35
C VAL A 65 -20.91 -0.86 6.37
N ALA A 66 -21.41 -1.73 7.25
CA ALA A 66 -21.02 -3.13 7.31
C ALA A 66 -21.29 -3.88 6.00
N ALA A 67 -22.42 -3.61 5.33
CA ALA A 67 -22.71 -4.17 4.00
C ALA A 67 -21.69 -3.73 2.94
N MET A 68 -21.33 -2.44 2.91
CA MET A 68 -20.31 -1.93 2.01
C MET A 68 -18.92 -2.54 2.30
N VAL A 69 -18.58 -2.74 3.57
CA VAL A 69 -17.32 -3.41 3.97
C VAL A 69 -17.33 -4.90 3.55
N LEU A 70 -18.44 -5.61 3.75
CA LEU A 70 -18.60 -7.01 3.32
C LEU A 70 -18.47 -7.13 1.78
N ASN A 71 -19.11 -6.23 1.03
CA ASN A 71 -18.97 -6.18 -0.43
C ASN A 71 -17.52 -5.93 -0.85
N GLY A 72 -16.84 -4.95 -0.24
CA GLY A 72 -15.43 -4.63 -0.52
C GLY A 72 -14.48 -5.78 -0.17
N LEU A 73 -14.74 -6.54 0.89
CA LEU A 73 -13.94 -7.69 1.32
C LEU A 73 -14.43 -9.02 0.73
N GLY A 74 -15.43 -9.00 -0.15
CA GLY A 74 -15.89 -10.18 -0.89
C GLY A 74 -14.89 -10.68 -1.93
N PHE A 75 -13.85 -9.91 -2.25
CA PHE A 75 -12.84 -10.18 -3.28
C PHE A 75 -13.44 -10.47 -4.67
N MET A 76 -14.60 -9.92 -4.91
CA MET A 76 -15.29 -9.93 -6.20
C MET A 76 -15.40 -8.49 -6.71
N ASN A 77 -15.22 -8.28 -8.01
CA ASN A 77 -15.35 -6.95 -8.63
C ASN A 77 -16.83 -6.49 -8.60
N SER A 78 -17.31 -6.09 -7.42
CA SER A 78 -18.69 -5.64 -7.23
C SER A 78 -18.72 -4.16 -6.92
N ARG A 79 -19.18 -3.36 -7.89
CA ARG A 79 -19.42 -1.93 -7.74
C ARG A 79 -20.47 -1.67 -6.68
N LEU A 80 -20.48 -0.48 -6.07
CA LEU A 80 -21.47 -0.10 -5.08
C LEU A 80 -22.92 -0.26 -5.59
N SER A 81 -23.17 0.08 -6.86
CA SER A 81 -24.46 -0.13 -7.53
C SER A 81 -24.85 -1.61 -7.71
N MET A 82 -23.90 -2.52 -7.59
CA MET A 82 -24.12 -3.97 -7.68
C MET A 82 -24.25 -4.64 -6.32
N THR A 83 -24.28 -3.88 -5.23
CA THR A 83 -24.31 -4.44 -3.86
C THR A 83 -25.55 -5.32 -3.63
N THR A 84 -26.72 -4.94 -4.14
CA THR A 84 -27.92 -5.79 -4.07
C THR A 84 -27.66 -7.14 -4.74
N HIS A 85 -27.08 -7.14 -5.93
CA HIS A 85 -26.74 -8.37 -6.66
C HIS A 85 -25.71 -9.22 -5.92
N PHE A 86 -24.69 -8.58 -5.34
CA PHE A 86 -23.68 -9.25 -4.52
C PHE A 86 -24.31 -10.04 -3.37
N PHE A 87 -25.38 -9.51 -2.75
CA PHE A 87 -26.03 -10.13 -1.61
C PHE A 87 -27.16 -11.11 -1.97
N GLN A 88 -27.55 -11.24 -3.24
CA GLN A 88 -28.65 -12.13 -3.65
C GLN A 88 -28.43 -13.60 -3.32
N ASP A 89 -27.16 -14.05 -3.35
CA ASP A 89 -26.76 -15.41 -3.07
C ASP A 89 -26.06 -15.57 -1.69
N LYS A 90 -26.18 -14.58 -0.81
CA LYS A 90 -25.52 -14.57 0.51
C LYS A 90 -26.55 -14.63 1.65
N PRO A 91 -26.22 -15.23 2.80
CA PRO A 91 -27.08 -15.27 3.98
C PRO A 91 -27.09 -13.92 4.70
N VAL A 92 -27.74 -12.91 4.10
CA VAL A 92 -27.73 -11.51 4.55
C VAL A 92 -28.16 -11.36 6.01
N ALA A 93 -29.23 -12.02 6.39
CA ALA A 93 -29.74 -12.00 7.76
C ALA A 93 -28.71 -12.49 8.80
N GLN A 94 -27.90 -13.48 8.43
CA GLN A 94 -26.84 -14.04 9.27
C GLN A 94 -25.62 -13.12 9.35
N LEU A 95 -25.32 -12.40 8.25
CA LEU A 95 -24.17 -11.48 8.16
C LEU A 95 -24.47 -10.13 8.82
N LEU A 96 -25.66 -9.55 8.57
CA LEU A 96 -26.02 -8.16 8.93
C LEU A 96 -27.14 -8.03 9.96
N GLY A 97 -27.84 -9.12 10.30
CA GLY A 97 -28.97 -9.16 11.22
C GLY A 97 -30.29 -9.58 10.54
N ALA A 98 -31.19 -10.21 11.31
CA ALA A 98 -32.37 -10.92 10.81
C ALA A 98 -33.36 -10.05 9.99
N GLU A 99 -33.33 -8.73 10.18
CA GLU A 99 -34.26 -7.78 9.54
C GLU A 99 -33.76 -7.28 8.18
N VAL A 100 -32.53 -7.61 7.78
CA VAL A 100 -31.92 -7.11 6.55
C VAL A 100 -32.05 -8.14 5.44
N ALA A 101 -32.55 -7.70 4.29
CA ALA A 101 -32.60 -8.45 3.04
C ALA A 101 -31.77 -7.75 1.95
N ALA A 102 -31.41 -8.49 0.89
CA ALA A 102 -30.56 -7.95 -0.19
C ALA A 102 -31.18 -6.72 -0.87
N GLU A 103 -32.51 -6.69 -1.04
CA GLU A 103 -33.28 -5.61 -1.68
C GLU A 103 -33.20 -4.29 -0.89
N HIS A 104 -32.97 -4.38 0.42
CA HIS A 104 -32.78 -3.19 1.26
C HIS A 104 -31.46 -2.48 1.03
N LEU A 105 -30.48 -3.14 0.39
CA LEU A 105 -29.11 -2.67 0.16
C LEU A 105 -28.93 -2.12 -1.27
N ASN A 106 -29.93 -1.38 -1.76
CA ASN A 106 -29.87 -0.75 -3.08
C ASN A 106 -28.98 0.50 -3.08
N ASP A 107 -28.65 0.99 -4.27
CA ASP A 107 -27.76 2.13 -4.50
C ASP A 107 -28.27 3.44 -3.88
N ASP A 108 -29.58 3.67 -3.84
CA ASP A 108 -30.19 4.80 -3.15
C ASP A 108 -29.97 4.76 -1.63
N CYS A 109 -30.16 3.58 -1.04
CA CYS A 109 -29.96 3.37 0.39
C CYS A 109 -28.49 3.60 0.77
N LEU A 110 -27.56 3.04 0.00
CA LEU A 110 -26.12 3.18 0.22
C LEU A 110 -25.63 4.60 -0.11
N GLY A 111 -26.14 5.21 -1.19
CA GLY A 111 -25.84 6.60 -1.54
C GLY A 111 -26.22 7.59 -0.45
N ARG A 112 -27.41 7.45 0.14
CA ARG A 112 -27.83 8.26 1.31
C ARG A 112 -26.96 8.02 2.54
N CYS A 113 -26.42 6.81 2.71
CA CYS A 113 -25.46 6.53 3.76
C CYS A 113 -24.15 7.32 3.54
N LEU A 114 -23.61 7.32 2.31
CA LEU A 114 -22.44 8.10 1.97
C LEU A 114 -22.67 9.61 2.15
N ASP A 115 -23.84 10.13 1.80
CA ASP A 115 -24.20 11.54 2.04
C ASP A 115 -24.20 11.87 3.54
N LYS A 116 -24.71 10.96 4.39
CA LYS A 116 -24.76 11.15 5.84
C LYS A 116 -23.36 11.10 6.45
N ILE A 117 -22.49 10.20 5.97
CA ILE A 117 -21.07 10.14 6.35
C ILE A 117 -20.37 11.44 5.99
N ALA A 118 -20.58 11.93 4.76
CA ALA A 118 -19.99 13.19 4.30
C ALA A 118 -20.46 14.39 5.15
N ALA A 119 -21.76 14.45 5.47
CA ALA A 119 -22.32 15.53 6.30
C ALA A 119 -21.82 15.52 7.75
N TYR A 120 -21.45 14.37 8.32
CA TYR A 120 -20.83 14.28 9.64
C TYR A 120 -19.34 14.74 9.60
N GLY A 121 -18.71 14.60 8.45
CA GLY A 121 -17.28 14.81 8.22
C GLY A 121 -16.52 13.48 8.19
N VAL A 122 -16.04 13.13 7.01
CA VAL A 122 -15.42 11.82 6.69
C VAL A 122 -14.25 11.50 7.63
N THR A 123 -13.28 12.40 7.73
CA THR A 123 -12.10 12.25 8.60
C THR A 123 -12.49 12.16 10.08
N LYS A 124 -13.44 13.00 10.52
CA LYS A 124 -13.92 13.03 11.90
C LYS A 124 -14.56 11.71 12.29
N LEU A 125 -15.54 11.23 11.52
CA LEU A 125 -16.24 9.99 11.79
C LEU A 125 -15.28 8.80 11.82
N TYR A 126 -14.42 8.71 10.81
CA TYR A 126 -13.43 7.64 10.73
C TYR A 126 -12.52 7.60 11.95
N SER A 127 -11.90 8.74 12.27
CA SER A 127 -10.89 8.82 13.33
C SER A 127 -11.48 8.54 14.71
N GLU A 128 -12.68 9.05 14.99
CA GLU A 128 -13.39 8.75 16.25
C GLU A 128 -13.63 7.25 16.42
N VAL A 129 -14.11 6.57 15.37
CA VAL A 129 -14.35 5.12 15.38
C VAL A 129 -13.05 4.34 15.48
N ALA A 130 -12.03 4.72 14.70
CA ALA A 130 -10.76 4.02 14.64
C ALA A 130 -9.98 4.08 15.96
N PHE A 131 -9.87 5.25 16.57
CA PHE A 131 -9.18 5.41 17.85
C PHE A 131 -9.94 4.75 19.01
N GLU A 132 -11.27 4.78 19.01
CA GLU A 132 -12.09 4.07 20.00
C GLU A 132 -11.83 2.56 19.92
N ILE A 133 -11.87 1.98 18.71
CA ILE A 133 -11.54 0.56 18.47
C ILE A 133 -10.11 0.24 18.95
N ALA A 134 -9.13 1.05 18.54
CA ALA A 134 -7.73 0.80 18.87
C ALA A 134 -7.49 0.81 20.39
N ARG A 135 -8.16 1.71 21.12
CA ARG A 135 -8.10 1.80 22.57
C ARG A 135 -8.78 0.60 23.24
N GLU A 136 -10.01 0.25 22.84
CA GLU A 136 -10.76 -0.87 23.41
C GLU A 136 -10.05 -2.21 23.20
N LYS A 137 -9.40 -2.39 22.06
CA LYS A 137 -8.67 -3.61 21.72
C LYS A 137 -7.22 -3.63 22.25
N GLY A 138 -6.74 -2.55 22.85
CA GLY A 138 -5.36 -2.45 23.36
C GLY A 138 -4.30 -2.54 22.27
N ILE A 139 -4.63 -2.10 21.03
CA ILE A 139 -3.74 -2.19 19.87
C ILE A 139 -3.18 -0.82 19.45
N LEU A 140 -3.47 0.23 20.19
CA LEU A 140 -2.92 1.56 19.97
C LEU A 140 -1.43 1.55 20.33
N GLY A 141 -0.57 1.78 19.34
CA GLY A 141 0.87 1.87 19.56
C GLY A 141 1.39 3.29 19.54
N GLN A 142 2.64 3.48 19.96
CA GLN A 142 3.31 4.79 19.94
C GLN A 142 3.78 5.22 18.55
N ARG A 143 3.78 4.32 17.57
CA ARG A 143 4.35 4.53 16.23
C ARG A 143 3.25 4.66 15.21
N LEU A 144 3.31 5.75 14.44
CA LEU A 144 2.35 6.08 13.40
C LEU A 144 3.09 6.30 12.08
N HIS A 145 2.75 5.50 11.07
CA HIS A 145 3.29 5.59 9.73
C HIS A 145 2.35 6.42 8.86
N LEU A 146 2.84 7.52 8.31
CA LEU A 146 2.07 8.43 7.48
C LEU A 146 2.57 8.36 6.03
N ASP A 147 1.65 8.17 5.10
CA ASP A 147 1.90 8.23 3.66
C ASP A 147 0.63 8.66 2.91
N SER A 148 0.76 9.02 1.64
CA SER A 148 -0.34 9.42 0.78
C SER A 148 -0.31 8.72 -0.58
N THR A 149 -1.49 8.63 -1.20
CA THR A 149 -1.60 8.06 -2.54
C THR A 149 -2.68 8.76 -3.36
N SER A 150 -2.56 8.76 -4.70
CA SER A 150 -3.56 9.32 -5.60
C SER A 150 -4.48 8.24 -6.15
N PHE A 151 -5.76 8.60 -6.35
CA PHE A 151 -6.75 7.81 -7.07
C PHE A 151 -7.18 8.57 -8.32
N VAL A 152 -7.08 7.92 -9.46
CA VAL A 152 -7.48 8.46 -10.76
C VAL A 152 -8.99 8.36 -10.89
N LEU A 153 -9.62 9.39 -11.45
CA LEU A 153 -11.06 9.47 -11.61
C LEU A 153 -11.42 9.59 -13.10
N HIS A 154 -12.38 8.75 -13.52
CA HIS A 154 -12.94 8.81 -14.87
C HIS A 154 -14.25 9.61 -14.84
N GLY A 155 -14.24 10.84 -15.33
CA GLY A 155 -15.41 11.72 -15.37
C GLY A 155 -15.03 13.19 -15.50
N ARG A 156 -16.02 14.06 -15.75
CA ARG A 156 -15.79 15.50 -15.88
C ARG A 156 -15.65 16.20 -14.54
N TYR A 157 -16.48 15.85 -13.56
CA TYR A 157 -16.52 16.45 -12.22
C TYR A 157 -16.55 17.98 -12.21
N ASP A 158 -17.35 18.54 -13.11
CA ASP A 158 -17.57 19.98 -13.21
C ASP A 158 -18.81 20.35 -12.40
N VAL A 159 -18.71 20.16 -11.08
CA VAL A 159 -19.77 20.39 -10.09
C VAL A 159 -19.22 21.21 -8.94
N ASP A 160 -20.11 21.94 -8.27
CA ASP A 160 -19.73 22.63 -7.03
C ASP A 160 -19.31 21.60 -5.97
N VAL A 161 -18.15 21.83 -5.37
CA VAL A 161 -17.56 20.95 -4.35
C VAL A 161 -17.80 21.58 -2.98
N PRO A 162 -18.47 20.85 -2.05
CA PRO A 162 -18.58 21.30 -0.67
C PRO A 162 -17.18 21.51 -0.03
N GLU A 163 -17.06 22.46 0.89
CA GLU A 163 -15.79 22.85 1.51
C GLU A 163 -15.01 21.69 2.13
N ASP A 164 -15.72 20.72 2.72
CA ASP A 164 -15.15 19.53 3.38
C ASP A 164 -14.99 18.32 2.43
N ALA A 165 -15.25 18.45 1.13
CA ALA A 165 -15.15 17.37 0.17
C ALA A 165 -13.88 17.49 -0.69
N PRO A 166 -13.24 16.36 -1.07
CA PRO A 166 -12.05 16.40 -1.92
C PRO A 166 -12.38 16.91 -3.32
N THR A 167 -11.63 17.87 -3.82
CA THR A 167 -11.80 18.43 -5.17
C THR A 167 -11.10 17.58 -6.22
N PRO A 168 -11.85 16.91 -7.12
CA PRO A 168 -11.25 16.20 -8.25
C PRO A 168 -10.55 17.17 -9.21
N THR A 169 -9.23 17.12 -9.28
CA THR A 169 -8.44 18.01 -10.12
C THR A 169 -7.21 17.32 -10.70
N TYR A 170 -6.57 17.95 -11.68
CA TYR A 170 -5.31 17.47 -12.23
C TYR A 170 -4.18 17.68 -11.24
N GLY A 171 -3.27 16.71 -11.13
CA GLY A 171 -2.13 16.76 -10.22
C GLY A 171 -1.00 15.85 -10.69
N TYR A 172 0.04 15.70 -9.87
CA TYR A 172 1.12 14.75 -10.15
C TYR A 172 0.58 13.31 -10.09
N SER A 173 0.44 12.69 -11.25
CA SER A 173 -0.14 11.35 -11.36
C SER A 173 0.88 10.26 -11.03
N LYS A 174 0.77 9.63 -9.86
CA LYS A 174 1.54 8.43 -9.49
C LYS A 174 1.20 7.22 -10.38
N ALA A 175 0.07 7.27 -11.10
CA ALA A 175 -0.40 6.23 -12.04
C ALA A 175 0.00 6.49 -13.51
N ASN A 176 0.82 7.51 -13.80
CA ASN A 176 1.20 7.94 -15.15
C ASN A 176 0.00 8.30 -16.07
N ARG A 177 -1.08 8.83 -15.49
CA ARG A 177 -2.28 9.29 -16.19
C ARG A 177 -2.52 10.78 -15.92
N PRO A 178 -1.63 11.68 -16.44
CA PRO A 178 -1.78 13.14 -16.25
C PRO A 178 -3.00 13.70 -17.00
N ASP A 179 -3.61 12.93 -17.87
CA ASP A 179 -4.81 13.23 -18.64
C ASP A 179 -6.10 13.11 -17.82
N LEU A 180 -6.06 12.51 -16.62
CA LEU A 180 -7.22 12.29 -15.77
C LEU A 180 -7.15 13.13 -14.49
N LYS A 181 -8.33 13.58 -14.03
CA LYS A 181 -8.49 14.15 -12.69
C LYS A 181 -8.22 13.08 -11.65
N GLN A 182 -7.79 13.48 -10.48
CA GLN A 182 -7.51 12.59 -9.35
C GLN A 182 -7.95 13.22 -8.02
N VAL A 183 -8.00 12.41 -6.99
CA VAL A 183 -8.08 12.82 -5.59
C VAL A 183 -6.96 12.12 -4.82
N MET A 184 -6.58 12.65 -3.66
CA MET A 184 -5.54 12.08 -2.82
C MET A 184 -6.14 11.47 -1.55
N LEU A 185 -5.57 10.38 -1.09
CA LEU A 185 -5.84 9.76 0.20
C LEU A 185 -4.57 9.79 1.04
N SER A 186 -4.63 10.47 2.19
CA SER A 186 -3.60 10.40 3.22
C SER A 186 -4.04 9.40 4.29
N LEU A 187 -3.16 8.48 4.66
CA LEU A 187 -3.40 7.50 5.73
C LEU A 187 -2.32 7.59 6.79
N THR A 188 -2.75 7.52 8.05
CA THR A 188 -1.87 7.26 9.18
C THR A 188 -2.22 5.90 9.76
N GLN A 189 -1.28 4.95 9.66
CA GLN A 189 -1.43 3.59 10.17
C GLN A 189 -0.51 3.37 11.37
N GLY A 190 -0.93 2.52 12.28
CA GLY A 190 -0.08 2.25 13.44
C GLY A 190 -0.60 1.15 14.35
N GLY A 191 0.06 1.04 15.49
CA GLY A 191 -0.20 -0.02 16.46
C GLY A 191 0.29 -1.39 16.02
N VAL A 192 0.12 -2.37 16.89
CA VAL A 192 0.62 -3.73 16.66
C VAL A 192 -0.10 -4.46 15.53
N ALA A 193 -1.31 -4.02 15.17
CA ALA A 193 -2.12 -4.58 14.10
C ALA A 193 -1.99 -3.80 12.77
N ASN A 194 -1.18 -2.77 12.69
CA ASN A 194 -1.00 -1.90 11.52
C ASN A 194 -2.35 -1.41 10.94
N ILE A 195 -3.29 -1.03 11.81
CA ILE A 195 -4.58 -0.51 11.36
C ILE A 195 -4.49 0.97 11.00
N PRO A 196 -5.26 1.44 10.01
CA PRO A 196 -5.38 2.86 9.76
C PRO A 196 -6.17 3.52 10.90
N LEU A 197 -5.54 4.52 11.54
CA LEU A 197 -6.12 5.29 12.66
C LEU A 197 -6.66 6.64 12.21
N TRP A 198 -6.10 7.18 11.12
CA TRP A 198 -6.48 8.46 10.55
C TRP A 198 -6.51 8.38 9.04
N MET A 199 -7.49 9.02 8.43
CA MET A 199 -7.58 9.15 6.97
C MET A 199 -8.04 10.56 6.60
N GLU A 200 -7.52 11.08 5.50
CA GLU A 200 -7.98 12.33 4.90
C GLU A 200 -8.16 12.13 3.39
N ALA A 201 -9.36 12.44 2.89
CA ALA A 201 -9.61 12.59 1.47
C ALA A 201 -9.27 14.04 1.08
N LEU A 202 -8.36 14.21 0.12
CA LEU A 202 -7.75 15.49 -0.20
C LEU A 202 -7.85 15.80 -1.69
N ASP A 203 -7.73 17.07 -2.04
CA ASP A 203 -7.75 17.53 -3.43
C ASP A 203 -6.67 16.87 -4.27
N GLY A 204 -6.96 16.65 -5.55
CA GLY A 204 -6.08 15.93 -6.45
C GLY A 204 -4.72 16.58 -6.73
N ASN A 205 -4.58 17.89 -6.50
CA ASN A 205 -3.33 18.65 -6.62
C ASN A 205 -2.59 18.82 -5.29
N SER A 206 -3.08 18.23 -4.21
CA SER A 206 -2.44 18.30 -2.90
C SER A 206 -1.03 17.70 -2.94
N SER A 207 -0.05 18.39 -2.35
CA SER A 207 1.33 17.91 -2.30
C SER A 207 1.66 17.25 -0.97
N ASP A 208 2.38 16.13 -1.02
CA ASP A 208 2.82 15.39 0.17
C ASP A 208 3.55 16.30 1.18
N LYS A 209 4.37 17.24 0.69
CA LYS A 209 5.09 18.22 1.52
C LYS A 209 4.19 19.14 2.35
N ALA A 210 3.03 19.52 1.81
CA ALA A 210 2.09 20.39 2.53
C ALA A 210 1.20 19.57 3.47
N ILE A 211 0.79 18.39 3.06
CA ILE A 211 -0.15 17.51 3.76
C ILE A 211 0.47 16.97 5.05
N PHE A 212 1.68 16.40 4.99
CA PHE A 212 2.22 15.60 6.10
C PHE A 212 2.34 16.37 7.41
N ASN A 213 2.86 17.61 7.38
CA ASN A 213 2.96 18.43 8.59
C ASN A 213 1.59 18.83 9.15
N ALA A 214 0.64 19.14 8.27
CA ALA A 214 -0.73 19.46 8.69
C ALA A 214 -1.42 18.24 9.31
N THR A 215 -1.28 17.07 8.71
CA THR A 215 -1.84 15.80 9.22
C THR A 215 -1.23 15.44 10.57
N VAL A 216 0.09 15.55 10.75
CA VAL A 216 0.76 15.30 12.04
C VAL A 216 0.17 16.17 13.15
N LYS A 217 0.01 17.48 12.91
CA LYS A 217 -0.61 18.39 13.88
C LYS A 217 -2.05 18.00 14.20
N LYS A 218 -2.87 17.72 13.19
CA LYS A 218 -4.27 17.30 13.38
C LYS A 218 -4.38 16.01 14.19
N VAL A 219 -3.57 15.00 13.87
CA VAL A 219 -3.54 13.73 14.62
C VAL A 219 -3.10 13.95 16.05
N GLN A 220 -2.07 14.77 16.29
CA GLN A 220 -1.61 15.10 17.62
C GLN A 220 -2.68 15.83 18.45
N GLU A 221 -3.34 16.83 17.88
CA GLU A 221 -4.43 17.57 18.54
C GLU A 221 -5.62 16.65 18.86
N PHE A 222 -5.94 15.76 17.90
CA PHE A 222 -7.02 14.80 18.08
C PHE A 222 -6.73 13.78 19.20
N THR A 223 -5.53 13.22 19.24
CA THR A 223 -5.11 12.27 20.28
C THR A 223 -5.01 12.93 21.66
N LYS A 224 -4.55 14.18 21.74
CA LYS A 224 -4.56 14.97 22.97
C LYS A 224 -5.98 15.16 23.51
N ARG A 225 -6.96 15.52 22.66
CA ARG A 225 -8.38 15.69 23.06
C ARG A 225 -9.01 14.40 23.59
N LEU A 226 -8.65 13.27 23.03
CA LEU A 226 -9.19 11.97 23.47
C LEU A 226 -8.49 11.42 24.71
N HIS A 227 -7.49 12.10 25.27
CA HIS A 227 -6.58 11.54 26.28
C HIS A 227 -6.06 10.14 25.89
N ALA A 228 -5.91 9.92 24.58
CA ALA A 228 -5.52 8.65 23.99
C ALA A 228 -4.08 8.68 23.45
N ALA A 229 -3.37 9.80 23.62
CA ALA A 229 -1.98 9.90 23.22
C ALA A 229 -1.14 9.06 24.19
N PRO A 230 -0.52 7.95 23.74
CA PRO A 230 0.58 7.37 24.51
C PRO A 230 1.70 8.40 24.59
N ASP A 231 2.35 8.51 25.75
CA ASP A 231 3.54 9.33 25.88
C ASP A 231 4.55 8.94 24.81
N GLY A 232 5.06 9.92 24.05
CA GLY A 232 6.09 9.69 23.04
C GLY A 232 5.59 9.20 21.68
N LEU A 233 4.44 9.70 21.19
CA LEU A 233 4.03 9.46 19.78
C LEU A 233 5.16 9.79 18.80
N CYS A 234 5.52 8.82 17.98
CA CYS A 234 6.55 8.95 16.94
C CYS A 234 5.95 8.73 15.55
N PHE A 235 6.10 9.72 14.67
CA PHE A 235 5.66 9.63 13.28
C PHE A 235 6.80 9.16 12.39
N VAL A 236 6.54 8.12 11.61
CA VAL A 236 7.47 7.62 10.59
C VAL A 236 6.94 8.05 9.22
N VAL A 237 7.73 8.86 8.51
CA VAL A 237 7.30 9.53 7.28
C VAL A 237 8.39 9.44 6.22
N ASP A 238 8.01 9.51 4.95
CA ASP A 238 8.98 9.49 3.85
C ASP A 238 9.80 10.80 3.73
N ALA A 239 10.70 10.85 2.74
CA ALA A 239 11.58 11.99 2.51
C ALA A 239 10.84 13.30 2.11
N ALA A 240 9.58 13.23 1.67
CA ALA A 240 8.80 14.42 1.33
C ALA A 240 8.44 15.26 2.56
N PHE A 241 8.40 14.61 3.74
CA PHE A 241 8.21 15.27 5.03
C PHE A 241 9.40 16.17 5.43
N TYR A 242 10.61 15.87 4.96
CA TYR A 242 11.82 16.56 5.34
C TYR A 242 11.89 17.98 4.72
N VAL A 243 11.10 18.90 5.31
CA VAL A 243 11.10 20.33 4.96
C VAL A 243 11.53 21.08 6.21
N PRO A 244 12.75 21.65 6.23
CA PRO A 244 13.36 22.20 7.44
C PRO A 244 12.49 23.21 8.19
N GLU A 245 11.88 24.14 7.48
CA GLU A 245 11.02 25.19 8.06
C GLU A 245 9.80 24.58 8.78
N LYS A 246 9.27 23.49 8.26
CA LYS A 246 8.11 22.80 8.84
C LYS A 246 8.48 21.83 9.96
N LEU A 247 9.67 21.25 9.93
CA LEU A 247 10.17 20.42 11.02
C LEU A 247 10.37 21.24 12.31
N ALA A 248 10.73 22.51 12.21
CA ALA A 248 10.84 23.42 13.36
C ALA A 248 9.52 23.60 14.12
N GLU A 249 8.39 23.43 13.45
CA GLU A 249 7.05 23.56 14.05
C GLU A 249 6.58 22.30 14.80
N LEU A 250 7.34 21.20 14.74
CA LEU A 250 6.99 19.87 15.28
C LEU A 250 7.85 19.49 16.50
N ASN A 251 8.23 20.46 17.34
CA ASN A 251 9.09 20.21 18.50
C ASN A 251 8.49 19.30 19.56
N ASP A 252 7.15 19.23 19.64
CA ASP A 252 6.42 18.42 20.62
C ASP A 252 6.12 16.99 20.15
N VAL A 253 6.66 16.59 18.99
CA VAL A 253 6.37 15.30 18.36
C VAL A 253 7.66 14.62 17.94
N HIS A 254 7.82 13.36 18.29
CA HIS A 254 8.93 12.55 17.77
C HIS A 254 8.66 12.12 16.33
N TRP A 255 9.71 12.12 15.52
CA TRP A 255 9.61 11.69 14.14
C TRP A 255 10.85 10.95 13.66
N ILE A 256 10.63 10.09 12.67
CA ILE A 256 11.67 9.42 11.89
C ILE A 256 11.35 9.70 10.41
N THR A 257 12.35 10.15 9.67
CA THR A 257 12.18 10.39 8.23
C THR A 257 13.48 10.13 7.47
N ARG A 258 13.38 9.97 6.16
CA ARG A 258 14.54 9.87 5.28
C ARG A 258 15.02 11.26 4.87
N VAL A 259 16.31 11.52 5.00
CA VAL A 259 16.91 12.77 4.56
C VAL A 259 17.09 12.78 3.04
N PRO A 260 16.63 13.83 2.33
CA PRO A 260 16.84 13.94 0.89
C PRO A 260 18.31 14.02 0.54
N ALA A 261 18.79 13.17 -0.39
CA ALA A 261 20.17 13.13 -0.84
C ALA A 261 20.62 14.38 -1.63
N GLN A 262 19.69 15.29 -1.95
CA GLN A 262 19.95 16.57 -2.61
C GLN A 262 20.58 17.62 -1.68
N LEU A 263 20.37 17.50 -0.36
CA LEU A 263 21.02 18.37 0.63
C LEU A 263 22.53 18.22 0.57
N ASN A 264 23.27 19.33 0.64
CA ASN A 264 24.72 19.32 0.51
C ASN A 264 25.39 18.52 1.63
N GLU A 265 24.92 18.68 2.86
CA GLU A 265 25.41 17.99 4.06
C GLU A 265 25.15 16.47 3.94
N ALA A 266 23.95 16.08 3.50
CA ALA A 266 23.60 14.69 3.28
C ALA A 266 24.47 14.07 2.17
N ARG A 267 24.66 14.79 1.07
CA ARG A 267 25.51 14.34 -0.05
C ARG A 267 26.96 14.16 0.37
N ALA A 268 27.50 15.07 1.18
CA ALA A 268 28.85 14.96 1.69
C ALA A 268 28.99 13.72 2.58
N TRP A 269 28.03 13.48 3.49
CA TRP A 269 28.09 12.35 4.41
C TRP A 269 27.85 11.00 3.72
N LEU A 270 26.96 10.92 2.73
CA LEU A 270 26.76 9.72 1.91
C LEU A 270 28.05 9.26 1.18
N LYS A 271 28.93 10.21 0.79
CA LYS A 271 30.18 9.95 0.07
C LYS A 271 31.40 9.77 0.97
N LYS A 272 31.22 9.91 2.29
CA LYS A 272 32.33 9.80 3.23
C LYS A 272 32.99 8.42 3.15
N PRO A 273 34.35 8.33 3.18
CA PRO A 273 35.05 7.06 3.21
C PRO A 273 34.62 6.17 4.38
N ILE A 274 34.69 4.86 4.19
CA ILE A 274 34.26 3.87 5.18
C ILE A 274 35.09 3.94 6.47
N ASP A 275 36.37 4.16 6.32
CA ASP A 275 37.42 4.26 7.35
C ASP A 275 37.29 5.52 8.22
N GLU A 276 36.54 6.52 7.75
CA GLU A 276 36.24 7.75 8.49
C GLU A 276 34.93 7.68 9.29
N LEU A 277 34.29 6.53 9.33
CA LEU A 277 32.97 6.34 9.96
C LEU A 277 33.03 5.24 11.04
N THR A 278 32.45 5.51 12.19
CA THR A 278 32.26 4.49 13.25
C THR A 278 30.98 3.72 12.95
N TRP A 279 31.14 2.47 12.53
CA TRP A 279 30.04 1.62 12.14
C TRP A 279 29.56 0.73 13.28
N GLN A 280 28.25 0.72 13.48
CA GLN A 280 27.52 -0.27 14.29
C GLN A 280 26.85 -1.28 13.34
N THR A 281 27.21 -2.55 13.43
CA THR A 281 26.59 -3.62 12.65
C THR A 281 25.31 -4.09 13.34
N PHE A 282 24.19 -4.13 12.62
CA PHE A 282 22.91 -4.60 13.12
C PHE A 282 22.66 -6.07 12.76
N ASP A 283 22.90 -6.42 11.50
CA ASP A 283 22.77 -7.78 10.98
C ASP A 283 23.70 -8.00 9.78
N GLU A 284 23.55 -9.11 9.07
CA GLU A 284 24.33 -9.44 7.88
C GLU A 284 24.16 -8.43 6.74
N ASN A 285 23.04 -7.71 6.70
CA ASN A 285 22.65 -6.83 5.59
C ASN A 285 22.79 -5.34 5.90
N TYR A 286 22.74 -4.96 7.19
CA TYR A 286 22.68 -3.57 7.60
C TYR A 286 23.73 -3.21 8.63
N ARG A 287 24.34 -2.04 8.41
CA ARG A 287 25.16 -1.34 9.40
C ARG A 287 24.83 0.15 9.36
N ALA A 288 25.08 0.83 10.45
CA ALA A 288 24.81 2.27 10.58
C ALA A 288 26.00 3.01 11.19
N ALA A 289 26.12 4.29 10.82
CA ALA A 289 26.96 5.25 11.53
C ALA A 289 26.07 6.42 11.96
N ALA A 290 26.16 6.83 13.21
CA ALA A 290 25.34 7.90 13.77
C ALA A 290 26.14 9.19 13.91
N GLN A 291 25.48 10.34 13.75
CA GLN A 291 26.02 11.64 14.14
C GLN A 291 24.88 12.59 14.52
N GLU A 292 25.17 13.50 15.43
CA GLU A 292 24.29 14.65 15.69
C GLU A 292 24.61 15.78 14.71
N VAL A 293 23.58 16.41 14.18
CA VAL A 293 23.68 17.53 13.25
C VAL A 293 22.68 18.61 13.63
N THR A 294 23.01 19.85 13.32
CA THR A 294 22.06 20.97 13.39
C THR A 294 21.84 21.50 12.00
N ILE A 295 20.65 21.30 11.46
CA ILE A 295 20.25 21.74 10.12
C ILE A 295 19.14 22.78 10.26
N TYR A 296 19.32 23.96 9.72
CA TYR A 296 18.38 25.08 9.82
C TYR A 296 17.94 25.39 11.27
N GLY A 297 18.88 25.28 12.23
CA GLY A 297 18.65 25.53 13.65
C GLY A 297 17.99 24.36 14.41
N ILE A 298 17.64 23.24 13.74
CA ILE A 298 17.02 22.07 14.34
C ILE A 298 18.09 21.02 14.61
N LYS A 299 18.25 20.63 15.88
CA LYS A 299 19.08 19.49 16.26
C LYS A 299 18.43 18.19 15.80
N GLN A 300 19.22 17.30 15.21
CA GLN A 300 18.78 16.01 14.69
C GLN A 300 19.87 14.98 14.92
N ARG A 301 19.44 13.74 15.17
CA ARG A 301 20.30 12.57 15.10
C ARG A 301 20.16 11.96 13.71
N TRP A 302 21.22 11.95 12.94
CA TRP A 302 21.29 11.32 11.62
C TRP A 302 21.94 9.95 11.72
N LEU A 303 21.35 8.97 11.02
CA LEU A 303 21.88 7.62 10.87
C LEU A 303 22.17 7.38 9.39
N LEU A 304 23.45 7.24 9.03
CA LEU A 304 23.87 6.76 7.73
C LEU A 304 23.75 5.24 7.71
N ILE A 305 22.75 4.75 7.03
CA ILE A 305 22.47 3.32 6.87
C ILE A 305 23.16 2.82 5.60
N GLU A 306 23.88 1.69 5.68
CA GLU A 306 24.38 0.96 4.54
C GLU A 306 23.69 -0.40 4.45
N SER A 307 23.09 -0.70 3.28
CA SER A 307 22.38 -1.95 2.99
C SER A 307 23.12 -2.73 1.92
N LYS A 308 23.57 -3.96 2.20
CA LYS A 308 24.25 -4.84 1.22
C LYS A 308 23.35 -5.18 0.03
N HIS A 309 22.05 -5.44 0.27
CA HIS A 309 21.10 -5.71 -0.80
C HIS A 309 20.90 -4.51 -1.73
N ALA A 310 20.74 -3.31 -1.15
CA ALA A 310 20.64 -2.09 -1.95
C ALA A 310 21.94 -1.83 -2.71
N LEU A 311 23.11 -2.00 -2.08
CA LEU A 311 24.42 -1.84 -2.70
C LEU A 311 24.57 -2.74 -3.94
N THR A 312 24.26 -4.02 -3.83
CA THR A 312 24.36 -4.98 -4.94
C THR A 312 23.46 -4.57 -6.11
N ARG A 313 22.20 -4.24 -5.83
CA ARG A 313 21.23 -3.80 -6.85
C ARG A 313 21.65 -2.49 -7.52
N GLU A 314 22.09 -1.52 -6.72
CA GLU A 314 22.49 -0.21 -7.21
C GLU A 314 23.81 -0.26 -7.99
N LEU A 315 24.78 -1.10 -7.60
CA LEU A 315 26.00 -1.36 -8.37
C LEU A 315 25.67 -1.93 -9.75
N GLN A 316 24.78 -2.91 -9.85
CA GLN A 316 24.36 -3.45 -11.14
C GLN A 316 23.69 -2.38 -12.02
N THR A 317 22.81 -1.56 -11.42
CA THR A 317 22.13 -0.48 -12.13
C THR A 317 23.12 0.60 -12.59
N PHE A 318 24.08 0.94 -11.74
CA PHE A 318 25.13 1.89 -12.05
C PHE A 318 26.02 1.38 -13.19
N GLN A 319 26.42 0.10 -13.16
CA GLN A 319 27.22 -0.52 -14.22
C GLN A 319 26.47 -0.46 -15.56
N ARG A 320 25.21 -0.90 -15.61
CA ARG A 320 24.39 -0.82 -16.84
C ARG A 320 24.28 0.62 -17.38
N ARG A 321 24.20 1.61 -16.49
CA ARG A 321 24.16 3.02 -16.89
C ARG A 321 25.50 3.48 -17.47
N LEU A 322 26.64 3.06 -16.89
CA LEU A 322 27.95 3.33 -17.43
C LEU A 322 28.15 2.71 -18.82
N ASP A 323 27.79 1.43 -18.97
CA ASP A 323 27.94 0.70 -20.24
C ASP A 323 27.09 1.34 -21.34
N ARG A 324 25.85 1.72 -21.04
CA ARG A 324 25.00 2.45 -21.98
C ARG A 324 25.60 3.79 -22.37
N LYS A 325 26.14 4.56 -21.40
CA LYS A 325 26.75 5.85 -21.66
C LYS A 325 28.05 5.71 -22.47
N SER A 326 28.83 4.67 -22.23
CA SER A 326 30.01 4.35 -23.06
C SER A 326 29.63 4.05 -24.51
N THR A 327 28.59 3.22 -24.72
CA THR A 327 28.07 2.90 -26.05
C THR A 327 27.50 4.12 -26.79
N GLU A 328 26.74 4.98 -26.08
CA GLU A 328 26.23 6.24 -26.64
C GLU A 328 27.40 7.17 -27.05
N LEU A 329 28.44 7.27 -26.22
CA LEU A 329 29.58 8.09 -26.45
C LEU A 329 30.39 7.59 -27.66
N ASP A 330 30.63 6.28 -27.75
CA ASP A 330 31.32 5.64 -28.86
C ASP A 330 30.62 5.96 -30.21
N LYS A 331 29.30 5.78 -30.27
CA LYS A 331 28.50 6.15 -31.46
C LYS A 331 28.61 7.62 -31.79
N THR A 332 28.57 8.51 -30.80
CA THR A 332 28.65 9.96 -31.01
C THR A 332 30.01 10.35 -31.55
N LEU A 333 31.10 9.79 -30.99
CA LEU A 333 32.45 10.03 -31.46
C LEU A 333 32.70 9.48 -32.87
N TRP A 334 32.10 8.30 -33.18
CA TRP A 334 32.15 7.74 -34.52
C TRP A 334 31.47 8.68 -35.56
N HIS A 335 30.32 9.24 -35.24
CA HIS A 335 29.62 10.19 -36.12
C HIS A 335 30.44 11.48 -36.29
N LEU A 336 30.97 12.04 -35.20
CA LEU A 336 31.81 13.23 -35.25
C LEU A 336 33.13 13.01 -36.03
N GLY A 337 33.73 11.82 -35.88
CA GLY A 337 34.96 11.44 -36.62
C GLY A 337 34.73 11.29 -38.13
N ASN A 338 33.52 10.96 -38.56
CA ASN A 338 33.14 10.87 -39.97
C ASN A 338 32.67 12.20 -40.58
N GLN A 339 32.55 13.25 -39.78
CA GLN A 339 32.13 14.57 -40.23
C GLN A 339 33.36 15.38 -40.71
N GLU A 340 33.27 15.96 -41.92
CA GLU A 340 34.27 16.89 -42.45
C GLU A 340 33.93 18.33 -42.04
N PHE A 341 34.93 19.07 -41.51
CA PHE A 341 34.79 20.47 -41.09
C PHE A 341 35.60 21.37 -42.00
N LYS A 342 35.13 22.60 -42.24
CA LYS A 342 35.84 23.58 -43.11
C LYS A 342 37.07 24.18 -42.41
N CYS A 343 37.04 24.30 -41.09
CA CYS A 343 38.14 24.84 -40.32
C CYS A 343 38.26 24.15 -38.95
N PRO A 344 39.42 24.20 -38.28
CA PRO A 344 39.61 23.63 -36.94
C PRO A 344 38.68 24.21 -35.89
N SER A 345 38.34 25.50 -35.99
CA SER A 345 37.43 26.18 -35.04
C SER A 345 36.03 25.58 -35.04
N ASP A 346 35.52 25.17 -36.21
CA ASP A 346 34.20 24.56 -36.30
C ASP A 346 34.20 23.13 -35.75
N ALA A 347 35.25 22.37 -35.96
CA ALA A 347 35.45 21.07 -35.35
C ALA A 347 35.51 21.18 -33.82
N GLU A 348 36.24 22.13 -33.27
CA GLU A 348 36.33 22.38 -31.85
C GLU A 348 34.95 22.81 -31.24
N LYS A 349 34.21 23.67 -31.94
CA LYS A 349 32.85 24.06 -31.49
C LYS A 349 31.90 22.87 -31.39
N SER A 350 32.01 21.89 -32.32
CA SER A 350 31.16 20.69 -32.30
C SER A 350 31.42 19.77 -31.10
N MET A 351 32.69 19.76 -30.60
CA MET A 351 33.10 18.98 -29.42
C MET A 351 32.65 19.59 -28.09
N LYS A 352 32.52 20.92 -27.99
CA LYS A 352 32.24 21.62 -26.72
C LYS A 352 30.99 21.13 -25.98
N PRO A 353 29.80 20.91 -26.61
CA PRO A 353 28.62 20.40 -25.94
C PRO A 353 28.84 18.99 -25.35
N LEU A 354 29.52 18.13 -26.11
CA LEU A 354 29.83 16.77 -25.69
C LEU A 354 30.75 16.77 -24.46
N LEU A 355 31.84 17.55 -24.49
CA LEU A 355 32.77 17.67 -23.37
C LEU A 355 32.09 18.16 -22.08
N LYS A 356 31.14 19.10 -22.19
CA LYS A 356 30.34 19.59 -21.04
C LYS A 356 29.40 18.55 -20.47
N SER A 357 28.91 17.62 -21.28
CA SER A 357 27.95 16.58 -20.87
C SER A 357 28.58 15.40 -20.12
N LEU A 358 29.93 15.30 -20.11
CA LEU A 358 30.67 14.17 -19.55
C LEU A 358 30.66 14.16 -18.03
N LYS A 359 30.10 13.11 -17.43
CA LYS A 359 30.13 12.89 -15.97
C LYS A 359 31.23 11.89 -15.56
N TYR A 360 31.30 10.76 -16.22
CA TYR A 360 32.15 9.62 -15.84
C TYR A 360 33.23 9.25 -16.87
N HIS A 361 33.32 9.99 -17.98
CA HIS A 361 34.28 9.76 -19.05
C HIS A 361 35.11 11.00 -19.28
N ARG A 362 36.27 10.81 -19.86
CA ARG A 362 37.15 11.84 -20.39
C ARG A 362 37.35 11.54 -21.87
N ILE A 363 37.35 12.57 -22.73
CA ILE A 363 37.64 12.45 -24.16
C ILE A 363 39.02 13.06 -24.40
N HIS A 364 39.83 12.32 -25.13
CA HIS A 364 41.05 12.80 -25.74
C HIS A 364 40.76 12.93 -27.22
N HIS A 365 40.92 14.13 -27.77
CA HIS A 365 40.64 14.38 -29.18
C HIS A 365 41.71 15.25 -29.80
N GLN A 366 41.88 15.09 -31.11
CA GLN A 366 42.75 15.91 -31.96
C GLN A 366 42.03 16.21 -33.28
N ILE A 367 42.35 17.37 -33.86
CA ILE A 367 41.80 17.78 -35.12
C ILE A 367 42.87 17.55 -36.17
N ILE A 368 42.57 16.71 -37.16
CA ILE A 368 43.50 16.27 -38.18
C ILE A 368 43.06 16.86 -39.53
N PRO A 369 44.01 17.47 -40.32
CA PRO A 369 43.70 17.93 -41.64
C PRO A 369 43.40 16.76 -42.58
N ILE A 370 42.40 16.95 -43.46
CA ILE A 370 42.08 16.03 -44.55
C ILE A 370 42.82 16.53 -45.79
N GLU A 371 43.87 15.80 -46.20
CA GLU A 371 44.61 16.12 -47.39
C GLU A 371 44.09 15.33 -48.60
N ARG A 372 43.89 16.00 -49.72
CA ARG A 372 43.56 15.37 -51.00
C ARG A 372 44.57 15.83 -52.08
N TYR A 373 44.85 14.96 -53.03
CA TYR A 373 45.67 15.35 -54.16
C TYR A 373 44.92 16.36 -55.03
N THR A 374 45.63 17.39 -55.49
CA THR A 374 45.14 18.48 -56.35
C THR A 374 44.66 17.98 -57.71
N GLU A 375 45.33 16.94 -58.26
CA GLU A 375 44.97 16.34 -59.53
C GLU A 375 44.10 15.09 -59.42
N LYS A 376 43.08 14.96 -60.30
CA LYS A 376 42.28 13.75 -60.39
C LYS A 376 43.05 12.64 -61.12
N GLY A 377 43.14 11.46 -60.53
CA GLY A 377 43.72 10.27 -61.12
C GLY A 377 44.73 9.56 -60.19
N ARG A 378 45.58 8.65 -60.77
CA ARG A 378 46.60 7.94 -59.99
C ARG A 378 47.72 8.92 -59.63
N PRO A 379 48.01 9.15 -58.34
CA PRO A 379 49.03 10.11 -57.95
C PRO A 379 50.41 9.73 -58.51
N LYS A 380 51.16 10.72 -59.05
CA LYS A 380 52.56 10.57 -59.48
C LYS A 380 53.48 10.78 -58.28
N PRO A 381 54.75 10.19 -58.30
CA PRO A 381 55.73 10.50 -57.26
C PRO A 381 55.97 12.02 -57.19
N GLY A 382 55.76 12.65 -56.01
CA GLY A 382 55.92 14.08 -55.79
C GLY A 382 54.61 14.92 -56.01
N ALA A 383 53.43 14.29 -56.20
CA ALA A 383 52.17 15.02 -56.33
C ALA A 383 51.83 15.82 -55.06
N GLU A 384 51.48 17.08 -55.22
CA GLU A 384 51.15 17.99 -54.13
C GLU A 384 49.72 17.64 -53.57
N LYS A 385 49.62 17.76 -52.26
CA LYS A 385 48.36 17.60 -51.53
C LYS A 385 47.92 18.93 -50.98
N GLU A 386 46.62 19.14 -51.02
CA GLU A 386 45.97 20.32 -50.45
C GLU A 386 45.05 19.91 -49.29
N VAL A 387 45.01 20.72 -48.24
CA VAL A 387 44.10 20.51 -47.10
C VAL A 387 42.69 20.96 -47.55
N VAL A 388 41.82 19.99 -47.72
CA VAL A 388 40.43 20.23 -48.19
C VAL A 388 39.42 20.32 -47.03
N GLY A 389 39.85 19.98 -45.83
CA GLY A 389 38.98 20.01 -44.64
C GLY A 389 39.71 19.47 -43.40
N TYR A 390 38.96 19.29 -42.36
CA TYR A 390 39.44 18.79 -41.07
C TYR A 390 38.49 17.72 -40.53
N LYS A 391 38.99 16.72 -39.83
CA LYS A 391 38.22 15.70 -39.12
C LYS A 391 38.67 15.61 -37.65
N ILE A 392 37.79 15.06 -36.82
CA ILE A 392 38.04 14.82 -35.41
C ILE A 392 38.48 13.36 -35.24
N GLU A 393 39.65 13.12 -34.67
CA GLU A 393 40.00 11.82 -34.11
C GLU A 393 39.90 11.89 -32.60
N ALA A 394 39.05 11.04 -32.01
CA ALA A 394 38.80 11.07 -30.59
C ALA A 394 38.71 9.67 -30.01
N THR A 395 39.24 9.54 -28.80
CA THR A 395 39.09 8.36 -27.95
C THR A 395 38.56 8.78 -26.60
N PHE A 396 37.97 7.86 -25.86
CA PHE A 396 37.53 8.16 -24.50
C PHE A 396 38.04 7.14 -23.49
N SER A 397 38.14 7.56 -22.25
CA SER A 397 38.51 6.73 -21.11
C SER A 397 37.58 6.98 -19.93
N SER A 398 37.41 5.99 -19.05
CA SER A 398 36.62 6.12 -17.82
C SER A 398 37.37 6.97 -16.78
N CYS A 399 36.64 7.89 -16.14
CA CYS A 399 37.16 8.68 -15.03
C CYS A 399 37.01 7.91 -13.70
N LEU A 400 38.02 7.08 -13.38
CA LEU A 400 37.97 6.17 -12.22
C LEU A 400 37.71 6.89 -10.90
N GLU A 401 38.26 8.09 -10.69
CA GLU A 401 38.05 8.85 -9.46
C GLU A 401 36.58 9.24 -9.26
N LYS A 402 35.93 9.75 -10.30
CA LYS A 402 34.50 10.09 -10.25
C LYS A 402 33.62 8.87 -10.05
N ILE A 403 33.98 7.75 -10.68
CA ILE A 403 33.30 6.46 -10.51
C ILE A 403 33.46 5.96 -9.07
N LYS A 404 34.65 5.99 -8.50
CA LYS A 404 34.91 5.61 -7.10
C LYS A 404 34.10 6.47 -6.13
N GLN A 405 34.07 7.80 -6.33
CA GLN A 405 33.28 8.71 -5.49
C GLN A 405 31.79 8.42 -5.55
N GLU A 406 31.26 8.14 -6.74
CA GLU A 406 29.81 7.81 -6.89
C GLU A 406 29.51 6.46 -6.24
N LYS A 407 30.38 5.45 -6.42
CA LYS A 407 30.22 4.12 -5.79
C LYS A 407 30.16 4.18 -4.25
N ARG A 408 30.81 5.16 -3.61
CA ARG A 408 30.76 5.32 -2.14
C ARG A 408 29.36 5.59 -1.61
N SER A 409 28.51 6.25 -2.38
CA SER A 409 27.13 6.58 -1.97
C SER A 409 26.12 5.49 -2.28
N LEU A 410 26.49 4.47 -3.06
CA LEU A 410 25.57 3.39 -3.42
C LEU A 410 25.28 2.49 -2.21
N GLY A 411 24.04 2.07 -2.11
CA GLY A 411 23.54 1.26 -0.98
C GLY A 411 23.42 2.03 0.32
N ARG A 412 23.63 3.35 0.31
CA ARG A 412 23.58 4.20 1.50
C ARG A 412 22.40 5.15 1.46
N PHE A 413 21.78 5.37 2.62
CA PHE A 413 20.77 6.40 2.82
C PHE A 413 20.85 6.93 4.25
N ILE A 414 20.26 8.11 4.49
CA ILE A 414 20.29 8.73 5.80
C ILE A 414 18.86 8.75 6.36
N LEU A 415 18.71 8.27 7.58
CA LEU A 415 17.53 8.48 8.40
C LEU A 415 17.83 9.59 9.41
N ALA A 416 16.82 10.40 9.71
CA ALA A 416 16.89 11.44 10.72
C ALA A 416 15.77 11.29 11.74
N THR A 417 16.06 11.63 12.99
CA THR A 417 15.09 11.73 14.08
C THR A 417 15.43 12.89 15.00
N ASN A 418 14.41 13.43 15.68
CA ASN A 418 14.57 14.39 16.76
C ASN A 418 14.60 13.73 18.16
N GLN A 419 14.53 12.39 18.25
CA GLN A 419 14.72 11.68 19.52
C GLN A 419 16.19 11.35 19.72
N PHE A 420 16.78 11.90 20.80
CA PHE A 420 18.19 11.74 21.14
C PHE A 420 18.43 10.67 22.20
N ASP A 421 17.42 10.35 23.00
CA ASP A 421 17.52 9.34 24.03
C ASP A 421 17.54 7.95 23.39
N GLU A 422 18.74 7.35 23.30
CA GLU A 422 18.94 6.01 22.75
C GLU A 422 18.32 4.89 23.63
N SER A 423 17.98 5.17 24.90
CA SER A 423 17.26 4.21 25.72
C SER A 423 15.80 4.05 25.30
N GLN A 424 15.21 5.10 24.72
CA GLN A 424 13.86 5.09 24.18
C GLN A 424 13.82 4.70 22.69
N LEU A 425 14.83 5.13 21.92
CA LEU A 425 14.91 4.89 20.48
C LEU A 425 16.38 4.68 20.07
N ASP A 426 16.86 3.45 20.12
CA ASP A 426 18.20 3.10 19.67
C ASP A 426 18.34 3.13 18.13
N ASN A 427 19.55 3.06 17.64
CA ASN A 427 19.85 3.16 16.22
C ASN A 427 19.25 2.01 15.40
N HIS A 428 19.18 0.79 15.96
CA HIS A 428 18.57 -0.36 15.31
C HIS A 428 17.05 -0.20 15.22
N SER A 429 16.42 0.31 16.28
CA SER A 429 14.99 0.61 16.34
C SER A 429 14.58 1.68 15.32
N VAL A 430 15.40 2.73 15.10
CA VAL A 430 15.13 3.73 14.05
C VAL A 430 15.03 3.07 12.68
N LEU A 431 15.97 2.18 12.33
CA LEU A 431 15.93 1.46 11.05
C LEU A 431 14.73 0.53 10.95
N THR A 432 14.45 -0.23 12.01
CA THR A 432 13.34 -1.19 12.05
C THR A 432 12.00 -0.48 11.87
N GLN A 433 11.78 0.62 12.62
CA GLN A 433 10.56 1.42 12.49
C GLN A 433 10.42 2.04 11.10
N TYR A 434 11.51 2.56 10.52
CA TYR A 434 11.46 3.08 9.16
C TYR A 434 11.09 2.00 8.13
N LYS A 435 11.59 0.78 8.28
CA LYS A 435 11.25 -0.36 7.39
C LYS A 435 9.78 -0.79 7.52
N GLU A 436 9.18 -0.63 8.69
CA GLU A 436 7.77 -0.91 8.92
C GLU A 436 6.84 0.04 8.13
N GLN A 437 7.32 1.16 7.58
CA GLN A 437 6.57 2.02 6.66
C GLN A 437 6.03 1.25 5.44
N SER A 438 6.64 0.13 5.07
CA SER A 438 6.12 -0.78 4.04
C SER A 438 4.70 -1.30 4.32
N CYS A 439 4.23 -1.23 5.57
CA CYS A 439 2.85 -1.60 5.93
C CYS A 439 1.82 -0.64 5.29
N VAL A 440 2.10 0.67 5.26
CA VAL A 440 1.21 1.67 4.62
C VAL A 440 1.20 1.47 3.10
N GLU A 441 2.38 1.24 2.50
CA GLU A 441 2.47 0.91 1.07
C GLU A 441 1.65 -0.35 0.72
N SER A 442 1.70 -1.36 1.60
CA SER A 442 0.90 -2.59 1.45
C SER A 442 -0.59 -2.31 1.60
N GLY A 443 -0.97 -1.42 2.52
CA GLY A 443 -2.33 -0.92 2.69
C GLY A 443 -2.85 -0.24 1.42
N PHE A 444 -2.06 0.64 0.82
CA PHE A 444 -2.43 1.27 -0.45
C PHE A 444 -2.54 0.27 -1.62
N LYS A 445 -1.64 -0.72 -1.70
CA LYS A 445 -1.75 -1.80 -2.69
C LYS A 445 -3.04 -2.60 -2.49
N PHE A 446 -3.43 -2.84 -1.25
CA PHE A 446 -4.68 -3.50 -0.92
C PHE A 446 -5.88 -2.66 -1.39
N ILE A 447 -5.95 -1.38 -0.99
CA ILE A 447 -7.04 -0.47 -1.36
C ILE A 447 -7.13 -0.26 -2.89
N LYS A 448 -5.99 -0.23 -3.59
CA LYS A 448 -5.91 -0.08 -5.06
C LYS A 448 -6.08 -1.39 -5.83
N ASN A 449 -6.32 -2.50 -5.16
CA ASN A 449 -6.57 -3.76 -5.86
C ASN A 449 -7.86 -3.64 -6.68
N ASN A 450 -7.85 -4.21 -7.89
CA ASN A 450 -9.00 -4.23 -8.81
C ASN A 450 -10.29 -4.79 -8.19
N ALA A 451 -10.19 -5.56 -7.09
CA ALA A 451 -11.34 -6.04 -6.35
C ALA A 451 -12.24 -4.92 -5.80
N PHE A 452 -11.70 -3.72 -5.58
CA PHE A 452 -12.46 -2.55 -5.13
C PHE A 452 -12.93 -1.63 -6.25
N GLU A 453 -12.52 -1.89 -7.50
CA GLU A 453 -12.82 -1.09 -8.71
C GLU A 453 -12.78 0.44 -8.49
N LEU A 454 -11.80 0.90 -7.74
CA LEU A 454 -11.64 2.33 -7.43
C LEU A 454 -11.22 3.17 -8.63
N ASP A 455 -10.58 2.56 -9.61
CA ASP A 455 -10.28 3.21 -10.89
C ASP A 455 -11.57 3.54 -11.67
N SER A 456 -12.72 3.08 -11.19
CA SER A 456 -14.04 3.28 -11.79
C SER A 456 -15.01 3.88 -10.77
N PHE A 457 -14.66 5.04 -10.16
CA PHE A 457 -15.63 5.80 -9.39
C PHE A 457 -16.77 6.26 -10.30
N TYR A 458 -17.86 5.53 -10.29
CA TYR A 458 -19.13 5.98 -10.92
C TYR A 458 -19.87 6.99 -10.04
N LEU A 459 -19.26 7.39 -8.92
CA LEU A 459 -19.80 8.42 -8.03
C LEU A 459 -19.56 9.79 -8.67
N LYS A 460 -20.64 10.51 -8.92
CA LYS A 460 -20.60 11.84 -9.57
C LYS A 460 -20.31 12.96 -8.58
N THR A 461 -20.54 12.75 -7.29
CA THR A 461 -20.40 13.79 -6.26
C THR A 461 -19.11 13.62 -5.47
N PRO A 462 -18.27 14.66 -5.36
CA PRO A 462 -17.00 14.62 -4.61
C PRO A 462 -17.17 14.20 -3.14
N ALA A 463 -18.23 14.65 -2.48
CA ALA A 463 -18.53 14.28 -1.10
C ALA A 463 -18.69 12.76 -0.91
N ARG A 464 -19.40 12.09 -1.84
CA ARG A 464 -19.54 10.63 -1.82
C ARG A 464 -18.22 9.91 -2.14
N ILE A 465 -17.33 10.51 -2.92
CA ILE A 465 -15.98 9.96 -3.17
C ILE A 465 -15.22 9.90 -1.84
N GLY A 466 -15.18 11.00 -1.07
CA GLY A 466 -14.55 11.02 0.25
C GLY A 466 -15.15 9.98 1.20
N ALA A 467 -16.48 9.87 1.24
CA ALA A 467 -17.16 8.88 2.07
C ALA A 467 -16.86 7.43 1.65
N LEU A 468 -16.76 7.14 0.35
CA LEU A 468 -16.37 5.82 -0.13
C LEU A 468 -14.90 5.50 0.20
N MET A 469 -13.99 6.48 0.15
CA MET A 469 -12.62 6.30 0.63
C MET A 469 -12.58 5.91 2.11
N MET A 470 -13.50 6.44 2.94
CA MET A 470 -13.65 6.00 4.32
C MET A 470 -14.06 4.52 4.41
N ILE A 471 -15.06 4.09 3.63
CA ILE A 471 -15.48 2.68 3.60
C ILE A 471 -14.31 1.76 3.24
N MET A 472 -13.50 2.14 2.27
CA MET A 472 -12.32 1.37 1.86
C MET A 472 -11.24 1.34 2.94
N THR A 473 -11.08 2.44 3.66
CA THR A 473 -10.16 2.49 4.80
C THR A 473 -10.67 1.60 5.94
N LEU A 474 -11.99 1.52 6.15
CA LEU A 474 -12.60 0.52 7.06
C LEU A 474 -12.38 -0.92 6.58
N CYS A 475 -12.47 -1.20 5.28
CA CYS A 475 -12.10 -2.52 4.74
C CYS A 475 -10.66 -2.89 5.09
N LEU A 476 -9.72 -1.95 4.93
CA LEU A 476 -8.32 -2.16 5.32
C LEU A 476 -8.17 -2.41 6.82
N MET A 477 -8.90 -1.67 7.66
CA MET A 477 -8.89 -1.86 9.11
C MET A 477 -9.38 -3.28 9.48
N VAL A 478 -10.53 -3.69 8.96
CA VAL A 478 -11.12 -5.02 9.22
C VAL A 478 -10.16 -6.12 8.73
N TYR A 479 -9.60 -5.97 7.54
CA TYR A 479 -8.65 -6.92 6.97
C TYR A 479 -7.39 -7.06 7.83
N ASN A 480 -6.77 -5.94 8.20
CA ASN A 480 -5.53 -5.94 8.99
C ASN A 480 -5.77 -6.50 10.39
N PHE A 481 -6.86 -6.10 11.05
CA PHE A 481 -7.20 -6.61 12.37
C PHE A 481 -7.51 -8.11 12.34
N ALA A 482 -8.30 -8.57 11.38
CA ALA A 482 -8.62 -9.99 11.18
C ALA A 482 -7.35 -10.83 11.02
N GLN A 483 -6.42 -10.35 10.16
CA GLN A 483 -5.15 -11.03 9.90
C GLN A 483 -4.23 -11.04 11.14
N TYR A 484 -4.16 -9.91 11.84
CA TYR A 484 -3.38 -9.78 13.08
C TYR A 484 -3.92 -10.74 14.16
N ASN A 485 -5.22 -10.68 14.44
CA ASN A 485 -5.85 -11.49 15.48
C ASN A 485 -5.68 -13.00 15.21
N MET A 486 -5.93 -13.42 13.98
CA MET A 486 -5.72 -14.81 13.55
C MET A 486 -4.26 -15.25 13.77
N ARG A 487 -3.29 -14.46 13.31
CA ARG A 487 -1.86 -14.81 13.44
C ARG A 487 -1.41 -14.84 14.90
N LYS A 488 -1.92 -13.92 15.72
CA LYS A 488 -1.68 -13.89 17.15
C LYS A 488 -2.21 -15.16 17.82
N CYS A 489 -3.45 -15.57 17.55
CA CYS A 489 -4.01 -16.81 18.07
C CYS A 489 -3.21 -18.05 17.61
N MET A 490 -2.76 -18.07 16.34
CA MET A 490 -1.91 -19.15 15.83
C MET A 490 -0.56 -19.21 16.55
N GLU A 491 0.07 -18.06 16.82
CA GLU A 491 1.35 -17.99 17.52
C GLU A 491 1.22 -18.44 18.96
N GLU A 492 0.22 -17.97 19.69
CA GLU A 492 -0.08 -18.35 21.08
C GLU A 492 -0.33 -19.86 21.22
N GLN A 493 -0.91 -20.49 20.20
CA GLN A 493 -1.18 -21.93 20.18
C GLN A 493 -0.06 -22.77 19.54
N GLY A 494 1.01 -22.14 19.04
CA GLY A 494 2.08 -22.81 18.30
C GLY A 494 1.58 -23.47 17.01
N ASP A 495 0.58 -22.89 16.35
CA ASP A 495 -0.18 -23.49 15.28
C ASP A 495 0.27 -23.07 13.87
N VAL A 496 -0.12 -23.87 12.88
CA VAL A 496 0.17 -23.65 11.47
C VAL A 496 -1.02 -24.00 10.58
N LEU A 497 -1.15 -23.34 9.44
CA LEU A 497 -2.14 -23.67 8.42
C LEU A 497 -1.45 -24.11 7.11
N PRO A 498 -2.14 -24.88 6.25
CA PRO A 498 -1.60 -25.25 4.95
C PRO A 498 -1.55 -24.05 4.01
N ASN A 499 -0.46 -23.91 3.23
CA ASN A 499 -0.40 -23.00 2.08
C ASN A 499 -0.99 -23.68 0.82
N GLN A 500 -0.90 -23.00 -0.34
CA GLN A 500 -1.45 -23.47 -1.63
C GLN A 500 -0.90 -24.84 -2.08
N VAL A 501 0.30 -25.19 -1.64
CA VAL A 501 0.95 -26.48 -1.95
C VAL A 501 0.92 -27.47 -0.78
N GLY A 502 0.10 -27.19 0.24
CA GLY A 502 -0.09 -28.04 1.43
C GLY A 502 1.06 -28.00 2.45
N LYS A 503 2.02 -27.07 2.32
CA LYS A 503 3.07 -26.90 3.32
C LYS A 503 2.59 -26.05 4.50
N PRO A 504 3.04 -26.36 5.74
CA PRO A 504 2.65 -25.58 6.91
C PRO A 504 3.25 -24.16 6.87
N ILE A 505 2.42 -23.15 7.16
CA ILE A 505 2.82 -21.74 7.28
C ILE A 505 2.30 -21.14 8.60
N LYS A 506 3.10 -20.23 9.20
CA LYS A 506 2.76 -19.50 10.42
C LYS A 506 2.09 -18.14 10.15
N ASN A 507 2.16 -17.63 8.93
CA ASN A 507 1.76 -16.27 8.57
C ASN A 507 0.79 -16.21 7.38
N PRO A 508 -0.33 -16.94 7.39
CA PRO A 508 -1.30 -16.89 6.29
C PRO A 508 -1.87 -15.48 6.13
N THR A 509 -2.28 -15.13 4.89
CA THR A 509 -2.98 -13.88 4.60
C THR A 509 -4.49 -14.09 4.62
N MET A 510 -5.26 -13.04 4.93
CA MET A 510 -6.72 -13.11 4.86
C MET A 510 -7.22 -13.47 3.46
N LYS A 511 -6.50 -13.07 2.40
CA LYS A 511 -6.84 -13.49 1.03
C LYS A 511 -6.75 -15.01 0.87
N TRP A 512 -5.68 -15.63 1.38
CA TRP A 512 -5.54 -17.08 1.36
C TRP A 512 -6.61 -17.78 2.20
N ILE A 513 -6.94 -17.23 3.36
CA ILE A 513 -8.05 -17.72 4.19
C ILE A 513 -9.37 -17.67 3.43
N ALA A 514 -9.64 -16.58 2.70
CA ALA A 514 -10.85 -16.47 1.88
C ALA A 514 -10.93 -17.57 0.81
N GLU A 515 -9.82 -17.90 0.16
CA GLU A 515 -9.76 -19.01 -0.79
C GLU A 515 -10.04 -20.36 -0.13
N LEU A 516 -9.47 -20.60 1.07
CA LEU A 516 -9.76 -21.84 1.83
C LEU A 516 -11.23 -21.97 2.21
N MET A 517 -11.89 -20.87 2.58
CA MET A 517 -13.27 -20.85 3.08
C MET A 517 -14.34 -20.85 1.97
N ASN A 518 -13.96 -20.74 0.71
CA ASN A 518 -14.87 -20.44 -0.41
C ASN A 518 -16.07 -21.40 -0.57
N MET A 519 -15.93 -22.68 -0.18
CA MET A 519 -16.95 -23.70 -0.41
C MET A 519 -18.02 -23.80 0.68
N ILE A 520 -17.96 -22.97 1.71
CA ILE A 520 -18.91 -23.03 2.83
C ILE A 520 -20.21 -22.35 2.41
N ALA A 521 -21.33 -23.04 2.59
CA ALA A 521 -22.66 -22.54 2.25
C ALA A 521 -23.65 -22.76 3.40
N VAL A 522 -24.69 -21.94 3.42
CA VAL A 522 -25.87 -22.12 4.27
C VAL A 522 -26.97 -22.71 3.42
N VAL A 523 -27.44 -23.89 3.79
CA VAL A 523 -28.58 -24.53 3.17
C VAL A 523 -29.80 -24.30 4.05
N THR A 524 -30.85 -23.74 3.46
CA THR A 524 -32.16 -23.57 4.12
C THR A 524 -33.13 -24.58 3.55
N ILE A 525 -33.73 -25.39 4.41
CA ILE A 525 -34.76 -26.36 4.07
C ILE A 525 -36.06 -25.89 4.74
N ILE A 526 -37.14 -25.76 3.96
CA ILE A 526 -38.47 -25.43 4.45
C ILE A 526 -39.27 -26.73 4.46
N SER A 527 -39.70 -27.16 5.64
CA SER A 527 -40.55 -28.35 5.85
C SER A 527 -41.59 -28.04 6.90
N ASP A 528 -42.85 -28.32 6.62
CA ASP A 528 -43.97 -28.08 7.53
C ASP A 528 -44.00 -26.66 8.12
N ASP A 529 -43.83 -25.65 7.27
CA ASP A 529 -43.70 -24.22 7.59
C ASP A 529 -42.55 -23.85 8.55
N LYS A 530 -41.65 -24.79 8.82
CA LYS A 530 -40.44 -24.55 9.61
C LYS A 530 -39.20 -24.40 8.70
N ARG A 531 -38.42 -23.38 9.01
CA ARG A 531 -37.12 -23.13 8.34
C ARG A 531 -36.00 -23.79 9.13
N HIS A 532 -35.33 -24.73 8.54
CA HIS A 532 -34.10 -25.35 9.08
C HIS A 532 -32.90 -24.81 8.31
N ARG A 533 -31.97 -24.17 8.99
CA ARG A 533 -30.71 -23.68 8.41
C ARG A 533 -29.55 -24.53 8.86
N ILE A 534 -28.72 -24.96 7.93
CA ILE A 534 -27.56 -25.82 8.16
C ILE A 534 -26.38 -25.22 7.42
N VAL A 535 -25.28 -24.98 8.13
CA VAL A 535 -24.00 -24.62 7.50
C VAL A 535 -23.33 -25.90 7.00
N THR A 536 -23.00 -25.93 5.73
CA THR A 536 -22.45 -27.12 5.05
C THR A 536 -21.02 -26.91 4.60
N ASN A 537 -20.31 -28.01 4.26
CA ASN A 537 -18.93 -28.03 3.79
C ASN A 537 -17.87 -27.56 4.80
N VAL A 538 -18.21 -27.51 6.08
CA VAL A 538 -17.25 -27.15 7.13
C VAL A 538 -16.32 -28.35 7.43
N LYS A 539 -15.10 -28.30 6.90
CA LYS A 539 -14.04 -29.31 7.14
C LYS A 539 -13.22 -28.92 8.39
N LYS A 540 -12.37 -29.83 8.88
CA LYS A 540 -11.50 -29.60 10.05
C LYS A 540 -10.63 -28.33 9.93
N VAL A 541 -10.10 -28.02 8.74
CA VAL A 541 -9.34 -26.78 8.51
C VAL A 541 -10.20 -25.53 8.70
N HIS A 542 -11.46 -25.60 8.25
CA HIS A 542 -12.40 -24.49 8.42
C HIS A 542 -12.78 -24.29 9.89
N GLN A 543 -13.05 -25.36 10.62
CA GLN A 543 -13.33 -25.30 12.07
C GLN A 543 -12.15 -24.65 12.81
N ARG A 544 -10.93 -25.04 12.49
CA ARG A 544 -9.73 -24.48 13.07
C ARG A 544 -9.58 -22.97 12.77
N ILE A 545 -9.81 -22.56 11.51
CA ILE A 545 -9.80 -21.15 11.12
C ILE A 545 -10.89 -20.38 11.90
N ILE A 546 -12.11 -20.89 11.97
CA ILE A 546 -13.24 -20.24 12.61
C ILE A 546 -12.97 -20.00 14.11
N VAL A 547 -12.34 -20.96 14.79
CA VAL A 547 -11.93 -20.83 16.20
C VAL A 547 -11.02 -19.62 16.44
N TYR A 548 -10.10 -19.29 15.52
CA TYR A 548 -9.22 -18.11 15.67
C TYR A 548 -9.97 -16.78 15.63
N PHE A 549 -11.20 -16.77 15.08
CA PHE A 549 -12.07 -15.58 15.01
C PHE A 549 -13.06 -15.49 16.15
N GLY A 550 -13.02 -16.43 17.10
CA GLY A 550 -13.75 -16.38 18.36
C GLY A 550 -15.25 -16.57 18.26
N LYS A 551 -15.95 -16.16 19.34
CA LYS A 551 -17.36 -16.43 19.56
C LYS A 551 -18.28 -15.98 18.41
N HIS A 552 -18.07 -14.79 17.87
CA HIS A 552 -18.93 -14.27 16.79
C HIS A 552 -18.82 -15.13 15.51
N ALA A 553 -17.62 -15.66 15.21
CA ALA A 553 -17.45 -16.56 14.09
C ALA A 553 -18.11 -17.92 14.35
N LEU A 554 -17.92 -18.50 15.53
CA LEU A 554 -18.58 -19.75 15.92
C LEU A 554 -20.10 -19.65 15.77
N ASP A 555 -20.71 -18.56 16.24
CA ASP A 555 -22.15 -18.30 16.11
C ASP A 555 -22.58 -18.21 14.64
N ILE A 556 -21.88 -17.42 13.81
CA ILE A 556 -22.21 -17.25 12.38
C ILE A 556 -22.09 -18.57 11.62
N TYR A 557 -21.11 -19.42 11.94
CA TYR A 557 -20.95 -20.72 11.26
C TYR A 557 -21.75 -21.86 11.92
N GLY A 558 -22.54 -21.56 12.96
CA GLY A 558 -23.36 -22.56 13.65
C GLY A 558 -22.54 -23.65 14.35
N LEU A 559 -21.37 -23.29 14.87
CA LEU A 559 -20.49 -24.20 15.60
C LEU A 559 -20.66 -24.00 17.11
N PRO A 560 -20.43 -25.04 17.92
CA PRO A 560 -20.50 -24.94 19.37
C PRO A 560 -19.57 -23.86 19.91
N PRO A 561 -19.98 -23.07 20.94
CA PRO A 561 -19.17 -21.98 21.49
C PRO A 561 -17.91 -22.45 22.23
N ASP A 562 -17.89 -23.72 22.61
CA ASP A 562 -16.82 -24.45 23.31
C ASP A 562 -16.03 -25.37 22.39
N LEU A 563 -16.11 -25.14 21.08
CA LEU A 563 -15.37 -25.94 20.10
C LEU A 563 -13.86 -25.80 20.33
N GLU A 564 -13.25 -26.90 20.75
CA GLU A 564 -11.81 -26.98 20.94
C GLU A 564 -11.03 -27.10 19.61
N ARG A 565 -9.73 -26.90 19.70
CA ARG A 565 -8.80 -27.04 18.57
C ARG A 565 -8.91 -28.42 17.91
N VAL A 566 -9.07 -28.44 16.59
CA VAL A 566 -9.18 -29.65 15.78
C VAL A 566 -7.87 -29.89 15.01
N ASP A 567 -7.31 -31.10 15.09
CA ASP A 567 -6.08 -31.46 14.37
C ASP A 567 -6.29 -31.61 12.86
N ILE A 568 -5.36 -31.03 12.08
CA ILE A 568 -5.38 -31.05 10.62
C ILE A 568 -4.35 -32.06 10.10
N ASN A 569 -4.78 -32.90 9.16
CA ASN A 569 -3.86 -33.74 8.40
C ASN A 569 -3.44 -33.00 7.11
N PHE A 570 -2.19 -32.51 7.10
CA PHE A 570 -1.62 -31.73 5.98
C PHE A 570 -1.48 -32.55 4.68
N SER A 571 -1.42 -33.87 4.74
CA SER A 571 -1.32 -34.72 3.54
C SER A 571 -2.52 -34.58 2.60
N ASN A 572 -3.68 -34.21 3.14
CA ASN A 572 -4.92 -34.02 2.37
C ASN A 572 -4.94 -32.70 1.56
N TYR A 573 -3.96 -31.81 1.75
CA TYR A 573 -3.88 -30.51 1.08
C TYR A 573 -2.79 -30.44 0.01
N LYS A 574 -2.10 -31.54 -0.27
CA LYS A 574 -1.16 -31.63 -1.40
C LYS A 574 -1.97 -31.55 -2.70
N ASN A 575 -2.02 -30.41 -3.37
CA ASN A 575 -2.69 -30.15 -4.66
C ASN A 575 -4.01 -29.36 -4.59
N ILE A 576 -4.16 -28.39 -3.70
CA ILE A 576 -5.33 -27.47 -3.72
C ILE A 576 -5.43 -26.70 -5.06
N LEU A 577 -4.32 -26.46 -5.76
CA LEU A 577 -4.30 -25.82 -7.09
C LEU A 577 -5.09 -26.57 -8.17
N HIS A 578 -5.24 -27.89 -8.08
CA HIS A 578 -6.06 -28.67 -9.01
C HIS A 578 -7.59 -28.54 -8.81
N TRP A 579 -8.04 -27.88 -7.75
CA TRP A 579 -9.46 -27.69 -7.44
C TRP A 579 -10.01 -26.37 -7.99
N CYS A 580 -9.16 -25.41 -8.35
CA CYS A 580 -9.55 -24.13 -8.93
C CYS A 580 -9.63 -24.15 -10.47
N GLU A 581 -9.20 -25.24 -11.12
CA GLU A 581 -9.19 -25.39 -12.59
C GLU A 581 -10.28 -26.35 -13.11
N ARG A 582 -11.26 -26.77 -12.28
CA ARG A 582 -12.39 -27.60 -12.73
C ARG A 582 -13.73 -26.96 -12.41
#